data_b244c64882d6e89a774b4bbed526900c
#
_entry.id   b244c64882d6e89a774b4bbed526900c
#
_cell.length_a   1.000
_cell.length_b   1.000
_cell.length_c   1.000
_cell.angle_alpha   90.00
_cell.angle_beta   90.00
_cell.angle_gamma   90.00
#
_symmetry.space_group_name_H-M   'P 1'
#
loop_
_entity.id
_entity.type
_entity.pdbx_description
1 polymer ?
#
loop_
_entity_poly.entity_id
_entity_poly.type
_entity_poly.pdbx_seq_one_letter_code
_entity_poly.pdbx_strand_id
1 'polypeptide(L)'
;SELMDSIAMPDGASYWIPRLWQAPHVFLIREDWLDKYNLEAPETLDDFYEVAKVLGDDPDGNGVKDTYALGGFGFLFWTRWVSTAYGVPRTKYKKIDGEWKFCDAVPEAKEWVLFIKKLYDEGLMDTEIMVLKASEGREKFYQGKFAMAGMRLDDLDRANETFEKAGSDARVGAYHPPKSATGEGGYWYGSPVDEVGIGYWMCASIAATSPNAEAAMKLMDFMVSDEGTELGFWGREGVEFKRDPNTH
;
A
#
# COMPACT_ATOMS: atom_id res chain seq x y z
N SER A 1 -14.99 21.71 -12.35
CA SER A 1 -13.97 20.80 -12.94
C SER A 1 -14.41 19.37 -12.63
N GLU A 2 -14.03 18.43 -13.47
CA GLU A 2 -14.37 17.00 -13.32
C GLU A 2 -14.09 16.47 -11.89
N LEU A 3 -13.01 16.92 -11.28
CA LEU A 3 -12.66 16.63 -9.89
C LEU A 3 -13.71 17.18 -8.90
N MET A 4 -14.08 18.43 -9.02
CA MET A 4 -15.07 19.05 -8.12
C MET A 4 -16.46 18.42 -8.32
N ASP A 5 -16.81 18.07 -9.55
CA ASP A 5 -18.07 17.41 -9.87
C ASP A 5 -18.15 16.00 -9.26
N SER A 6 -17.02 15.28 -9.21
CA SER A 6 -16.95 13.93 -8.64
C SER A 6 -17.05 13.89 -7.11
N ILE A 7 -16.80 15.01 -6.43
CA ILE A 7 -16.91 15.14 -4.96
C ILE A 7 -18.14 15.93 -4.51
N ALA A 8 -18.94 16.40 -5.46
CA ALA A 8 -20.19 17.10 -5.13
C ALA A 8 -21.21 16.17 -4.50
N MET A 9 -21.90 16.67 -3.48
CA MET A 9 -23.03 15.98 -2.87
C MET A 9 -24.26 16.05 -3.80
N PRO A 10 -25.30 15.24 -3.57
CA PRO A 10 -26.53 15.28 -4.39
C PRO A 10 -27.22 16.64 -4.46
N ASP A 11 -26.96 17.54 -3.51
CA ASP A 11 -27.42 18.93 -3.50
C ASP A 11 -26.56 19.88 -4.35
N GLY A 12 -25.48 19.34 -4.98
CA GLY A 12 -24.50 20.10 -5.78
C GLY A 12 -23.47 20.85 -4.96
N ALA A 13 -23.49 20.77 -3.62
CA ALA A 13 -22.52 21.43 -2.77
C ALA A 13 -21.28 20.57 -2.56
N SER A 14 -20.12 21.22 -2.40
CA SER A 14 -18.87 20.58 -1.99
C SER A 14 -18.52 21.01 -0.56
N TYR A 15 -18.51 20.05 0.36
CA TYR A 15 -18.25 20.28 1.79
C TYR A 15 -16.81 20.00 2.18
N TRP A 16 -15.97 19.62 1.23
CA TRP A 16 -14.57 19.31 1.46
C TRP A 16 -13.70 19.74 0.28
N ILE A 17 -12.46 20.03 0.60
CA ILE A 17 -11.40 20.32 -0.35
C ILE A 17 -10.61 19.02 -0.54
N PRO A 18 -10.58 18.45 -1.75
CA PRO A 18 -9.86 17.21 -2.00
C PRO A 18 -8.36 17.46 -1.92
N ARG A 19 -7.66 16.56 -1.25
CA ARG A 19 -6.21 16.49 -1.29
C ARG A 19 -5.83 15.38 -2.27
N LEU A 20 -5.06 15.74 -3.28
CA LEU A 20 -4.44 14.76 -4.15
C LEU A 20 -3.29 14.11 -3.37
N TRP A 21 -3.46 12.84 -3.04
CA TRP A 21 -2.37 12.06 -2.50
C TRP A 21 -2.05 10.92 -3.49
N GLN A 22 -0.84 10.96 -4.00
CA GLN A 22 -0.27 9.89 -4.80
C GLN A 22 0.83 9.21 -3.98
N ALA A 23 0.44 8.24 -3.17
CA ALA A 23 1.38 7.26 -2.64
C ALA A 23 0.90 5.89 -3.15
N PRO A 24 1.36 5.45 -4.32
CA PRO A 24 0.96 4.17 -4.87
C PRO A 24 1.34 3.07 -3.90
N HIS A 25 0.43 2.13 -3.70
CA HIS A 25 0.72 0.89 -3.03
C HIS A 25 1.34 -0.05 -4.05
N VAL A 26 2.37 -0.74 -3.62
CA VAL A 26 3.16 -1.66 -4.43
C VAL A 26 3.35 -2.97 -3.69
N PHE A 27 3.70 -4.00 -4.43
CA PHE A 27 4.11 -5.26 -3.87
C PHE A 27 5.64 -5.28 -3.80
N LEU A 28 6.18 -5.20 -2.59
CA LEU A 28 7.61 -5.20 -2.35
C LEU A 28 8.11 -6.64 -2.18
N ILE A 29 9.21 -6.98 -2.82
CA ILE A 29 9.81 -8.31 -2.78
C ILE A 29 11.32 -8.19 -2.52
N ARG A 30 11.86 -9.07 -1.69
CA ARG A 30 13.29 -9.25 -1.46
C ARG A 30 13.94 -9.83 -2.72
N GLU A 31 14.52 -8.98 -3.56
CA GLU A 31 15.18 -9.37 -4.81
C GLU A 31 16.41 -10.24 -4.57
N ASP A 32 17.16 -9.96 -3.53
CA ASP A 32 18.32 -10.76 -3.13
C ASP A 32 17.93 -12.21 -2.79
N TRP A 33 16.72 -12.45 -2.27
CA TRP A 33 16.22 -13.80 -2.04
C TRP A 33 15.66 -14.44 -3.31
N LEU A 34 15.03 -13.68 -4.20
CA LEU A 34 14.67 -14.20 -5.53
C LEU A 34 15.92 -14.68 -6.26
N ASP A 35 16.97 -13.85 -6.32
CA ASP A 35 18.24 -14.19 -6.95
C ASP A 35 18.90 -15.43 -6.31
N LYS A 36 18.96 -15.46 -4.97
CA LYS A 36 19.56 -16.57 -4.20
C LYS A 36 18.91 -17.93 -4.52
N TYR A 37 17.60 -17.96 -4.69
CA TYR A 37 16.85 -19.18 -4.96
C TYR A 37 16.49 -19.38 -6.43
N ASN A 38 17.00 -18.52 -7.32
CA ASN A 38 16.72 -18.50 -8.76
C ASN A 38 15.22 -18.53 -9.06
N LEU A 39 14.48 -17.62 -8.42
CA LEU A 39 13.04 -17.44 -8.55
C LEU A 39 12.74 -16.20 -9.38
N GLU A 40 11.72 -16.26 -10.19
CA GLU A 40 11.12 -15.09 -10.83
C GLU A 40 10.11 -14.41 -9.89
N ALA A 41 9.92 -13.10 -10.06
CA ALA A 41 8.88 -12.39 -9.33
C ALA A 41 7.49 -12.94 -9.72
N PRO A 42 6.60 -13.21 -8.76
CA PRO A 42 5.32 -13.85 -9.03
C PRO A 42 4.37 -12.94 -9.80
N GLU A 43 3.83 -13.40 -10.92
CA GLU A 43 2.83 -12.69 -11.71
C GLU A 43 1.39 -13.12 -11.37
N THR A 44 1.21 -14.38 -10.95
CA THR A 44 -0.09 -14.94 -10.59
C THR A 44 -0.15 -15.38 -9.13
N LEU A 45 -1.36 -15.63 -8.61
CA LEU A 45 -1.53 -16.16 -7.25
C LEU A 45 -0.90 -17.56 -7.10
N ASP A 46 -0.85 -18.35 -8.17
CA ASP A 46 -0.22 -19.66 -8.16
C ASP A 46 1.31 -19.52 -8.07
N ASP A 47 1.91 -18.64 -8.89
CA ASP A 47 3.34 -18.31 -8.79
C ASP A 47 3.68 -17.76 -7.41
N PHE A 48 2.84 -16.85 -6.90
CA PHE A 48 3.00 -16.29 -5.58
C PHE A 48 3.04 -17.37 -4.50
N TYR A 49 2.15 -18.34 -4.57
CA TYR A 49 2.11 -19.44 -3.62
C TYR A 49 3.37 -20.31 -3.69
N GLU A 50 3.85 -20.64 -4.90
CA GLU A 50 5.09 -21.42 -5.07
C GLU A 50 6.32 -20.66 -4.56
N VAL A 51 6.43 -19.35 -4.87
CA VAL A 51 7.49 -18.48 -4.35
C VAL A 51 7.40 -18.37 -2.82
N ALA A 52 6.18 -18.23 -2.29
CA ALA A 52 5.96 -18.13 -0.84
C ALA A 52 6.41 -19.39 -0.09
N LYS A 53 6.24 -20.57 -0.65
CA LYS A 53 6.71 -21.83 -0.04
C LYS A 53 8.23 -21.87 0.09
N VAL A 54 8.94 -21.39 -0.93
CA VAL A 54 10.41 -21.37 -0.90
C VAL A 54 10.90 -20.28 0.08
N LEU A 55 10.33 -19.07 0.00
CA LEU A 55 10.76 -17.94 0.80
C LEU A 55 10.19 -17.93 2.24
N GLY A 56 9.31 -18.87 2.57
CA GLY A 56 8.79 -19.07 3.94
C GLY A 56 9.58 -20.06 4.79
N ASP A 57 10.61 -20.70 4.20
CA ASP A 57 11.42 -21.73 4.86
C ASP A 57 12.87 -21.28 5.05
N ASP A 58 13.09 -20.40 6.04
CA ASP A 58 14.42 -19.88 6.41
C ASP A 58 15.21 -19.27 5.22
N PRO A 59 14.70 -18.27 4.52
CA PRO A 59 15.30 -17.74 3.31
C PRO A 59 16.66 -17.05 3.54
N ASP A 60 16.93 -16.56 4.74
CA ASP A 60 18.23 -15.99 5.10
C ASP A 60 19.28 -17.09 5.43
N GLY A 61 18.82 -18.31 5.78
CA GLY A 61 19.68 -19.47 6.00
C GLY A 61 20.39 -19.46 7.35
N ASN A 62 19.82 -18.77 8.33
CA ASN A 62 20.40 -18.67 9.68
C ASN A 62 20.05 -19.84 10.60
N GLY A 63 19.20 -20.78 10.13
CA GLY A 63 18.75 -21.95 10.88
C GLY A 63 17.65 -21.65 11.92
N VAL A 64 17.10 -20.44 11.91
CA VAL A 64 16.04 -20.00 12.82
C VAL A 64 14.81 -19.63 11.99
N LYS A 65 13.65 -20.20 12.29
CA LYS A 65 12.41 -19.81 11.61
C LYS A 65 11.86 -18.52 12.22
N ASP A 66 12.47 -17.39 11.88
CA ASP A 66 12.10 -16.05 12.34
C ASP A 66 11.80 -15.07 11.19
N THR A 67 11.73 -15.60 9.97
CA THR A 67 11.33 -14.93 8.74
C THR A 67 10.09 -15.59 8.14
N TYR A 68 9.33 -14.84 7.39
CA TYR A 68 8.09 -15.30 6.77
C TYR A 68 8.07 -14.89 5.29
N ALA A 69 7.41 -15.69 4.47
CA ALA A 69 7.20 -15.33 3.06
C ALA A 69 6.41 -14.02 2.94
N LEU A 70 5.45 -13.82 3.84
CA LEU A 70 4.50 -12.73 3.69
C LEU A 70 4.21 -12.03 5.01
N GLY A 71 4.28 -10.71 4.96
CA GLY A 71 3.90 -9.82 6.03
C GLY A 71 3.44 -8.47 5.50
N GLY A 72 3.47 -7.44 6.34
CA GLY A 72 3.28 -6.07 5.87
C GLY A 72 2.42 -5.18 6.73
N PHE A 73 1.83 -4.21 6.10
CA PHE A 73 1.17 -3.02 6.62
C PHE A 73 -0.21 -3.28 7.23
N GLY A 74 -0.32 -4.27 8.13
CA GLY A 74 -1.58 -4.64 8.78
C GLY A 74 -2.51 -5.46 7.88
N PHE A 75 -3.18 -6.44 8.49
CA PHE A 75 -3.97 -7.45 7.78
C PHE A 75 -4.97 -6.89 6.77
N LEU A 76 -5.71 -5.84 7.14
CA LEU A 76 -6.75 -5.28 6.26
C LEU A 76 -6.19 -4.62 5.00
N PHE A 77 -4.98 -4.08 5.07
CA PHE A 77 -4.37 -3.41 3.93
C PHE A 77 -3.75 -4.40 2.97
N TRP A 78 -2.89 -5.29 3.43
CA TRP A 78 -2.16 -6.15 2.55
C TRP A 78 -3.03 -7.23 1.87
N THR A 79 -4.15 -7.63 2.45
CA THR A 79 -5.06 -8.61 1.81
C THR A 79 -5.90 -8.03 0.68
N ARG A 80 -5.91 -6.72 0.47
CA ARG A 80 -6.71 -6.10 -0.60
C ARG A 80 -6.32 -6.58 -2.00
N TRP A 81 -5.03 -6.66 -2.29
CA TRP A 81 -4.56 -7.12 -3.59
C TRP A 81 -4.96 -8.59 -3.87
N VAL A 82 -4.98 -9.43 -2.85
CA VAL A 82 -5.47 -10.82 -2.99
C VAL A 82 -6.94 -10.81 -3.37
N SER A 83 -7.76 -10.05 -2.66
CA SER A 83 -9.19 -10.01 -2.93
C SER A 83 -9.52 -9.50 -4.34
N THR A 84 -8.72 -8.58 -4.89
CA THR A 84 -8.90 -8.10 -6.27
C THR A 84 -8.63 -9.18 -7.30
N ALA A 85 -7.70 -10.10 -7.04
CA ALA A 85 -7.46 -11.26 -7.90
C ALA A 85 -8.63 -12.25 -7.95
N TYR A 86 -9.53 -12.19 -6.95
CA TYR A 86 -10.81 -12.91 -6.95
C TYR A 86 -11.99 -12.06 -7.46
N GLY A 87 -11.73 -10.90 -8.06
CA GLY A 87 -12.76 -9.99 -8.56
C GLY A 87 -13.56 -9.28 -7.46
N VAL A 88 -13.07 -9.31 -6.22
CA VAL A 88 -13.75 -8.80 -5.02
C VAL A 88 -12.95 -7.63 -4.42
N PRO A 89 -13.12 -6.40 -4.92
CA PRO A 89 -12.46 -5.24 -4.31
C PRO A 89 -13.06 -4.99 -2.91
N ARG A 90 -12.27 -5.25 -1.88
CA ARG A 90 -12.69 -5.14 -0.48
C ARG A 90 -13.18 -3.74 -0.12
N THR A 91 -14.16 -3.70 0.80
CA THR A 91 -14.75 -2.45 1.32
C THR A 91 -15.47 -1.61 0.26
N LYS A 92 -15.78 -2.18 -0.91
CA LYS A 92 -16.49 -1.50 -2.00
C LYS A 92 -17.83 -2.17 -2.31
N TYR A 93 -18.63 -1.48 -3.07
CA TYR A 93 -19.85 -2.00 -3.67
C TYR A 93 -19.60 -2.21 -5.16
N LYS A 94 -20.08 -3.32 -5.69
CA LYS A 94 -20.03 -3.66 -7.11
C LYS A 94 -21.44 -3.97 -7.60
N LYS A 95 -21.75 -3.59 -8.83
CA LYS A 95 -23.03 -3.94 -9.44
C LYS A 95 -22.93 -5.36 -10.01
N ILE A 96 -23.68 -6.29 -9.43
CA ILE A 96 -23.76 -7.70 -9.82
C ILE A 96 -25.22 -7.99 -10.16
N ASP A 97 -25.46 -8.48 -11.37
CA ASP A 97 -26.82 -8.75 -11.88
C ASP A 97 -27.78 -7.56 -11.77
N GLY A 98 -27.25 -6.34 -11.96
CA GLY A 98 -28.02 -5.11 -11.89
C GLY A 98 -28.24 -4.54 -10.48
N GLU A 99 -27.85 -5.26 -9.42
CA GLU A 99 -27.97 -4.86 -8.01
C GLU A 99 -26.63 -4.46 -7.41
N TRP A 100 -26.62 -3.44 -6.55
CA TRP A 100 -25.44 -3.07 -5.77
C TRP A 100 -25.24 -4.05 -4.61
N LYS A 101 -24.13 -4.79 -4.64
CA LYS A 101 -23.76 -5.73 -3.56
C LYS A 101 -22.47 -5.29 -2.90
N PHE A 102 -22.39 -5.45 -1.59
CA PHE A 102 -21.17 -5.22 -0.84
C PHE A 102 -20.20 -6.37 -1.14
N CYS A 103 -19.01 -6.05 -1.63
CA CYS A 103 -18.07 -7.04 -2.15
C CYS A 103 -17.61 -8.05 -1.09
N ASP A 104 -17.46 -7.64 0.17
CA ASP A 104 -17.05 -8.58 1.24
C ASP A 104 -18.19 -9.56 1.62
N ALA A 105 -19.39 -9.42 1.09
CA ALA A 105 -20.56 -10.26 1.37
C ALA A 105 -20.98 -11.15 0.18
N VAL A 106 -20.22 -11.16 -0.92
CA VAL A 106 -20.49 -12.04 -2.07
C VAL A 106 -19.82 -13.41 -1.88
N PRO A 107 -20.32 -14.47 -2.54
CA PRO A 107 -19.73 -15.82 -2.42
C PRO A 107 -18.24 -15.90 -2.71
N GLU A 108 -17.76 -15.14 -3.70
CA GLU A 108 -16.36 -15.07 -4.11
C GLU A 108 -15.45 -14.51 -3.00
N ALA A 109 -16.01 -13.74 -2.07
CA ALA A 109 -15.28 -13.28 -0.91
C ALA A 109 -14.77 -14.42 -0.02
N LYS A 110 -15.45 -15.55 -0.01
CA LYS A 110 -15.02 -16.75 0.72
C LYS A 110 -13.72 -17.33 0.15
N GLU A 111 -13.55 -17.30 -1.16
CA GLU A 111 -12.40 -17.93 -1.82
C GLU A 111 -11.09 -17.22 -1.49
N TRP A 112 -11.06 -15.88 -1.53
CA TRP A 112 -9.85 -15.16 -1.11
C TRP A 112 -9.54 -15.34 0.37
N VAL A 113 -10.56 -15.45 1.23
CA VAL A 113 -10.37 -15.72 2.67
C VAL A 113 -9.77 -17.11 2.89
N LEU A 114 -10.24 -18.10 2.13
CA LEU A 114 -9.69 -19.47 2.18
C LEU A 114 -8.24 -19.51 1.69
N PHE A 115 -7.89 -18.73 0.67
CA PHE A 115 -6.51 -18.61 0.22
C PHE A 115 -5.61 -18.01 1.31
N ILE A 116 -6.04 -16.92 1.96
CA ILE A 116 -5.31 -16.34 3.08
C ILE A 116 -5.18 -17.34 4.24
N LYS A 117 -6.28 -18.03 4.57
CA LYS A 117 -6.25 -19.05 5.61
C LYS A 117 -5.24 -20.16 5.28
N LYS A 118 -5.16 -20.60 4.03
CA LYS A 118 -4.18 -21.58 3.59
C LYS A 118 -2.74 -21.08 3.84
N LEU A 119 -2.41 -19.86 3.44
CA LEU A 119 -1.09 -19.27 3.68
C LEU A 119 -0.76 -19.20 5.17
N TYR A 120 -1.74 -18.86 6.00
CA TYR A 120 -1.57 -18.79 7.45
C TYR A 120 -1.37 -20.18 8.08
N ASP A 121 -2.21 -21.14 7.74
CA ASP A 121 -2.15 -22.52 8.27
C ASP A 121 -0.83 -23.22 7.89
N GLU A 122 -0.27 -22.89 6.73
CA GLU A 122 1.02 -23.40 6.28
C GLU A 122 2.23 -22.65 6.85
N GLY A 123 1.99 -21.62 7.68
CA GLY A 123 3.04 -20.85 8.32
C GLY A 123 3.85 -19.94 7.40
N LEU A 124 3.29 -19.63 6.22
CA LEU A 124 3.91 -18.74 5.24
C LEU A 124 3.74 -17.25 5.60
N MET A 125 2.87 -16.96 6.55
CA MET A 125 2.57 -15.61 7.04
C MET A 125 3.02 -15.44 8.48
N ASP A 126 3.35 -14.20 8.84
CA ASP A 126 3.58 -13.85 10.25
C ASP A 126 2.38 -14.26 11.12
N THR A 127 2.62 -15.03 12.15
CA THR A 127 1.57 -15.52 13.04
C THR A 127 0.84 -14.40 13.81
N GLU A 128 1.49 -13.24 13.95
CA GLU A 128 0.92 -12.05 14.58
C GLU A 128 0.18 -11.13 13.58
N ILE A 129 0.14 -11.46 12.29
CA ILE A 129 -0.38 -10.58 11.22
C ILE A 129 -1.78 -10.05 11.50
N MET A 130 -2.62 -10.81 12.21
CA MET A 130 -4.00 -10.44 12.53
C MET A 130 -4.10 -9.33 13.57
N VAL A 131 -3.07 -9.14 14.39
CA VAL A 131 -3.04 -8.19 15.51
C VAL A 131 -1.98 -7.11 15.34
N LEU A 132 -1.07 -7.28 14.38
CA LEU A 132 -0.02 -6.33 14.07
C LEU A 132 -0.58 -4.97 13.66
N LYS A 133 -0.08 -3.92 14.28
CA LYS A 133 -0.32 -2.55 13.80
C LYS A 133 0.49 -2.30 12.53
N ALA A 134 0.00 -1.37 11.71
CA ALA A 134 0.67 -0.99 10.47
C ALA A 134 2.13 -0.55 10.65
N SER A 135 2.44 0.17 11.74
CA SER A 135 3.80 0.60 12.08
C SER A 135 4.71 -0.58 12.47
N GLU A 136 4.18 -1.55 13.21
CA GLU A 136 4.92 -2.74 13.64
C GLU A 136 5.24 -3.66 12.45
N GLY A 137 4.27 -3.82 11.54
CA GLY A 137 4.48 -4.59 10.30
C GLY A 137 5.53 -3.96 9.37
N ARG A 138 5.56 -2.62 9.29
CA ARG A 138 6.63 -1.90 8.58
C ARG A 138 7.99 -2.15 9.19
N GLU A 139 8.08 -2.00 10.51
CA GLU A 139 9.34 -2.19 11.22
C GLU A 139 9.89 -3.60 11.01
N LYS A 140 9.05 -4.63 11.13
CA LYS A 140 9.44 -6.02 10.83
C LYS A 140 9.95 -6.17 9.38
N PHE A 141 9.34 -5.48 8.41
CA PHE A 141 9.79 -5.50 7.01
C PHE A 141 11.18 -4.85 6.87
N TYR A 142 11.40 -3.69 7.48
CA TYR A 142 12.70 -3.02 7.45
C TYR A 142 13.80 -3.80 8.19
N GLN A 143 13.41 -4.66 9.13
CA GLN A 143 14.30 -5.61 9.79
C GLN A 143 14.55 -6.87 8.97
N GLY A 144 13.99 -6.99 7.75
CA GLY A 144 14.16 -8.13 6.87
C GLY A 144 13.38 -9.38 7.26
N LYS A 145 12.33 -9.25 8.09
CA LYS A 145 11.54 -10.41 8.56
C LYS A 145 10.52 -10.94 7.55
N PHE A 146 10.29 -10.22 6.46
CA PHE A 146 9.37 -10.61 5.40
C PHE A 146 10.05 -10.66 4.04
N ALA A 147 9.78 -11.72 3.27
CA ALA A 147 10.24 -11.82 1.90
C ALA A 147 9.42 -10.92 0.96
N MET A 148 8.12 -10.87 1.20
CA MET A 148 7.16 -10.14 0.38
C MET A 148 6.21 -9.37 1.27
N ALA A 149 5.85 -8.16 0.85
CA ALA A 149 4.90 -7.32 1.58
C ALA A 149 4.14 -6.38 0.66
N GLY A 150 2.87 -6.21 0.96
CA GLY A 150 2.10 -5.12 0.40
C GLY A 150 2.35 -3.82 1.17
N MET A 151 2.95 -2.86 0.53
CA MET A 151 3.48 -1.64 1.16
C MET A 151 3.21 -0.42 0.29
N ARG A 152 3.64 0.74 0.74
CA ARG A 152 3.65 1.96 -0.05
C ARG A 152 4.98 2.07 -0.81
N LEU A 153 4.99 2.82 -1.90
CA LEU A 153 6.21 3.00 -2.70
C LEU A 153 7.34 3.68 -1.89
N ASP A 154 7.01 4.59 -0.98
CA ASP A 154 7.99 5.22 -0.11
C ASP A 154 8.62 4.26 0.94
N ASP A 155 8.01 3.12 1.17
CA ASP A 155 8.60 2.06 2.01
C ASP A 155 9.75 1.32 1.29
N LEU A 156 9.82 1.37 -0.04
CA LEU A 156 10.92 0.81 -0.84
C LEU A 156 12.26 1.46 -0.49
N ASP A 157 12.31 2.79 -0.60
CA ASP A 157 13.54 3.54 -0.34
C ASP A 157 13.97 3.38 1.11
N ARG A 158 13.02 3.45 2.05
CA ARG A 158 13.30 3.27 3.49
C ARG A 158 13.84 1.89 3.82
N ALA A 159 13.32 0.83 3.20
CA ALA A 159 13.82 -0.52 3.40
C ALA A 159 15.27 -0.64 2.91
N ASN A 160 15.53 -0.22 1.66
CA ASN A 160 16.85 -0.29 1.07
C ASN A 160 17.87 0.56 1.83
N GLU A 161 17.51 1.79 2.23
CA GLU A 161 18.37 2.61 3.08
C GLU A 161 18.67 1.97 4.45
N THR A 162 17.69 1.29 5.03
CA THR A 162 17.87 0.62 6.33
C THR A 162 18.87 -0.54 6.20
N PHE A 163 18.74 -1.32 5.13
CA PHE A 163 19.67 -2.41 4.84
C PHE A 163 21.08 -1.90 4.56
N GLU A 164 21.22 -0.86 3.75
CA GLU A 164 22.52 -0.23 3.47
C GLU A 164 23.19 0.29 4.75
N LYS A 165 22.44 1.01 5.60
CA LYS A 165 22.95 1.51 6.90
C LYS A 165 23.36 0.39 7.85
N ALA A 166 22.74 -0.78 7.74
CA ALA A 166 23.10 -1.98 8.49
C ALA A 166 24.30 -2.75 7.88
N GLY A 167 24.82 -2.31 6.73
CA GLY A 167 25.87 -3.01 6.00
C GLY A 167 25.41 -4.34 5.40
N SER A 168 24.14 -4.48 5.09
CA SER A 168 23.53 -5.67 4.51
C SER A 168 23.43 -5.54 3.00
N ASP A 169 23.65 -6.66 2.29
CA ASP A 169 23.44 -6.77 0.83
C ASP A 169 21.96 -7.01 0.47
N ALA A 170 21.07 -6.97 1.46
CA ALA A 170 19.63 -7.13 1.25
C ALA A 170 19.08 -6.04 0.30
N ARG A 171 18.24 -6.46 -0.63
CA ARG A 171 17.67 -5.57 -1.65
C ARG A 171 16.19 -5.86 -1.87
N VAL A 172 15.39 -4.81 -1.94
CA VAL A 172 13.96 -4.86 -2.20
C VAL A 172 13.66 -4.19 -3.53
N GLY A 173 12.80 -4.81 -4.33
CA GLY A 173 12.21 -4.25 -5.54
C GLY A 173 10.70 -4.04 -5.40
N ALA A 174 10.15 -3.17 -6.26
CA ALA A 174 8.73 -2.89 -6.33
C ALA A 174 8.09 -3.53 -7.57
N TYR A 175 6.99 -4.22 -7.34
CA TYR A 175 6.28 -5.01 -8.35
C TYR A 175 4.78 -4.70 -8.32
N HIS A 176 4.09 -5.08 -9.38
CA HIS A 176 2.63 -5.17 -9.35
C HIS A 176 2.19 -6.36 -8.47
N PRO A 177 1.08 -6.23 -7.75
CA PRO A 177 0.51 -7.39 -7.07
C PRO A 177 0.17 -8.52 -8.04
N PRO A 178 0.33 -9.79 -7.64
CA PRO A 178 -0.08 -10.92 -8.45
C PRO A 178 -1.56 -10.90 -8.84
N LYS A 179 -1.86 -11.38 -10.04
CA LYS A 179 -3.23 -11.51 -10.59
C LYS A 179 -3.73 -12.94 -10.41
N SER A 180 -5.02 -13.16 -10.68
CA SER A 180 -5.55 -14.51 -10.87
C SER A 180 -4.98 -15.17 -12.15
N ALA A 181 -5.11 -16.48 -12.27
CA ALA A 181 -4.76 -17.19 -13.49
C ALA A 181 -5.53 -16.71 -14.74
N THR A 182 -6.70 -16.09 -14.55
CA THR A 182 -7.52 -15.50 -15.63
C THR A 182 -7.14 -14.06 -15.94
N GLY A 183 -6.15 -13.48 -15.24
CA GLY A 183 -5.66 -12.12 -15.45
C GLY A 183 -6.40 -11.04 -14.64
N GLU A 184 -7.32 -11.41 -13.77
CA GLU A 184 -7.99 -10.46 -12.88
C GLU A 184 -7.09 -10.07 -11.70
N GLY A 185 -7.20 -8.84 -11.21
CA GLY A 185 -6.38 -8.31 -10.13
C GLY A 185 -5.11 -7.62 -10.65
N GLY A 186 -4.03 -7.69 -9.87
CA GLY A 186 -2.78 -6.99 -10.17
C GLY A 186 -2.81 -5.52 -9.71
N TYR A 187 -3.78 -5.14 -8.87
CA TYR A 187 -3.96 -3.79 -8.33
C TYR A 187 -4.52 -3.83 -6.90
N TRP A 188 -4.45 -2.68 -6.20
CA TRP A 188 -4.78 -2.60 -4.76
C TRP A 188 -6.24 -2.29 -4.47
N TYR A 189 -6.94 -1.51 -5.30
CA TYR A 189 -8.20 -0.86 -4.95
C TYR A 189 -9.40 -1.21 -5.84
N GLY A 190 -9.32 -2.23 -6.67
CA GLY A 190 -10.46 -2.69 -7.43
C GLY A 190 -10.46 -2.32 -8.91
N SER A 191 -9.61 -1.39 -9.34
CA SER A 191 -9.31 -1.15 -10.75
C SER A 191 -7.98 -0.42 -10.94
N PRO A 192 -7.32 -0.55 -12.10
CA PRO A 192 -6.11 0.21 -12.40
C PRO A 192 -6.32 1.73 -12.35
N VAL A 193 -7.52 2.18 -12.64
CA VAL A 193 -7.89 3.61 -12.59
C VAL A 193 -7.97 4.11 -11.15
N ASP A 194 -8.40 3.25 -10.21
CA ASP A 194 -8.47 3.60 -8.79
C ASP A 194 -7.07 3.74 -8.15
N GLU A 195 -6.03 3.13 -8.75
CA GLU A 195 -4.65 3.22 -8.25
C GLU A 195 -3.94 4.49 -8.69
N VAL A 196 -4.27 4.95 -9.89
CA VAL A 196 -3.81 6.23 -10.43
C VAL A 196 -4.78 7.35 -10.04
N GLY A 197 -5.95 6.95 -9.54
CA GLY A 197 -7.06 7.82 -9.26
C GLY A 197 -6.75 8.77 -8.12
N ILE A 198 -7.34 9.92 -8.23
CA ILE A 198 -7.48 10.94 -7.22
C ILE A 198 -7.99 10.28 -5.95
N GLY A 199 -7.06 9.87 -5.10
CA GLY A 199 -7.40 9.27 -3.82
C GLY A 199 -7.98 10.35 -2.91
N TYR A 200 -9.27 10.34 -2.71
CA TYR A 200 -9.96 11.20 -1.73
C TYR A 200 -9.68 10.78 -0.28
N TRP A 201 -8.52 10.21 -0.02
CA TRP A 201 -8.19 9.64 1.28
C TRP A 201 -8.12 10.67 2.40
N MET A 202 -7.78 11.90 2.07
CA MET A 202 -7.76 13.00 3.03
C MET A 202 -8.37 14.24 2.40
N CYS A 203 -9.60 14.52 2.77
CA CYS A 203 -10.23 15.79 2.46
C CYS A 203 -10.08 16.73 3.65
N ALA A 204 -9.86 18.00 3.40
CA ALA A 204 -9.94 19.02 4.40
C ALA A 204 -11.31 19.69 4.34
N SER A 205 -11.90 19.98 5.49
CA SER A 205 -13.13 20.75 5.58
C SER A 205 -13.03 21.77 6.72
N ILE A 206 -13.77 22.84 6.59
CA ILE A 206 -13.87 23.87 7.63
C ILE A 206 -15.23 23.70 8.29
N ALA A 207 -15.24 23.55 9.62
CA ALA A 207 -16.49 23.45 10.36
C ALA A 207 -17.37 24.71 10.15
N ALA A 208 -18.64 24.54 9.85
CA ALA A 208 -19.56 25.66 9.65
C ALA A 208 -19.68 26.58 10.87
N THR A 209 -19.38 26.07 12.05
CA THR A 209 -19.38 26.80 13.32
C THR A 209 -18.04 27.48 13.64
N SER A 210 -17.03 27.35 12.77
CA SER A 210 -15.73 27.94 13.02
C SER A 210 -15.77 29.46 12.98
N PRO A 211 -15.36 30.18 14.04
CA PRO A 211 -15.28 31.64 14.02
C PRO A 211 -14.10 32.15 13.16
N ASN A 212 -13.22 31.26 12.73
CA ASN A 212 -12.00 31.60 11.99
C ASN A 212 -11.96 30.97 10.59
N ALA A 213 -13.12 30.79 9.94
CA ALA A 213 -13.21 30.11 8.65
C ALA A 213 -12.34 30.75 7.55
N GLU A 214 -12.27 32.08 7.50
CA GLU A 214 -11.43 32.81 6.55
C GLU A 214 -9.93 32.56 6.80
N ALA A 215 -9.49 32.57 8.05
CA ALA A 215 -8.11 32.28 8.41
C ALA A 215 -7.72 30.82 8.09
N ALA A 216 -8.64 29.87 8.32
CA ALA A 216 -8.44 28.46 7.95
C ALA A 216 -8.31 28.30 6.44
N MET A 217 -9.12 29.01 5.64
CA MET A 217 -9.01 28.98 4.18
C MET A 217 -7.66 29.55 3.70
N LYS A 218 -7.22 30.68 4.26
CA LYS A 218 -5.91 31.26 3.95
C LYS A 218 -4.75 30.31 4.30
N LEU A 219 -4.87 29.57 5.41
CA LEU A 219 -3.88 28.57 5.77
C LEU A 219 -3.86 27.41 4.75
N MET A 220 -5.01 26.94 4.32
CA MET A 220 -5.10 25.89 3.30
C MET A 220 -4.49 26.35 1.97
N ASP A 221 -4.79 27.56 1.53
CA ASP A 221 -4.22 28.18 0.34
C ASP A 221 -2.69 28.28 0.44
N PHE A 222 -2.19 28.71 1.59
CA PHE A 222 -0.75 28.76 1.84
C PHE A 222 -0.12 27.36 1.77
N MET A 223 -0.73 26.36 2.39
CA MET A 223 -0.18 24.98 2.42
C MET A 223 -0.04 24.35 1.02
N VAL A 224 -0.82 24.77 0.03
CA VAL A 224 -0.73 24.28 -1.36
C VAL A 224 0.06 25.21 -2.28
N SER A 225 0.52 26.38 -1.79
CA SER A 225 1.43 27.25 -2.52
C SER A 225 2.84 26.62 -2.59
N ASP A 226 3.67 27.10 -3.53
CA ASP A 226 5.06 26.67 -3.65
C ASP A 226 5.83 26.85 -2.34
N GLU A 227 5.66 28.00 -1.70
CA GLU A 227 6.29 28.31 -0.41
C GLU A 227 5.80 27.37 0.71
N GLY A 228 4.49 27.16 0.82
CA GLY A 228 3.92 26.28 1.84
C GLY A 228 4.29 24.81 1.61
N THR A 229 4.37 24.39 0.36
CA THR A 229 4.81 23.04 -0.03
C THR A 229 6.29 22.86 0.33
N GLU A 230 7.14 23.79 -0.03
CA GLU A 230 8.56 23.75 0.30
C GLU A 230 8.77 23.69 1.82
N LEU A 231 8.12 24.59 2.54
CA LEU A 231 8.19 24.64 4.01
C LEU A 231 7.71 23.33 4.64
N GLY A 232 6.64 22.74 4.13
CA GLY A 232 6.04 21.51 4.67
C GLY A 232 6.86 20.25 4.41
N PHE A 233 7.57 20.15 3.29
CA PHE A 233 8.36 18.97 2.91
C PHE A 233 9.83 19.10 3.28
N TRP A 234 10.42 20.28 3.15
CA TRP A 234 11.85 20.49 3.30
C TRP A 234 12.22 21.34 4.53
N GLY A 235 11.27 22.13 5.03
CA GLY A 235 11.55 23.11 6.07
C GLY A 235 12.09 24.42 5.49
N ARG A 236 12.92 25.14 6.26
CA ARG A 236 13.50 26.43 5.87
C ARG A 236 14.87 26.24 5.26
N GLU A 237 15.07 26.79 4.07
CA GLU A 237 16.37 26.76 3.42
C GLU A 237 17.44 27.43 4.30
N GLY A 238 18.60 26.80 4.40
CA GLY A 238 19.70 27.23 5.25
C GLY A 238 19.59 26.88 6.73
N VAL A 239 18.44 26.32 7.17
CA VAL A 239 18.19 25.84 8.54
C VAL A 239 18.00 24.33 8.55
N GLU A 240 16.91 23.85 7.96
CA GLU A 240 16.58 22.42 7.90
C GLU A 240 17.15 21.75 6.66
N PHE A 241 17.31 22.48 5.54
CA PHE A 241 17.92 21.94 4.32
C PHE A 241 18.80 22.96 3.60
N LYS A 242 19.60 22.48 2.65
CA LYS A 242 20.37 23.31 1.70
C LYS A 242 20.15 22.77 0.30
N ARG A 243 19.90 23.66 -0.66
CA ARG A 243 19.83 23.27 -2.08
C ARG A 243 21.23 22.95 -2.59
N ASP A 244 21.36 21.84 -3.27
CA ASP A 244 22.56 21.56 -4.06
C ASP A 244 22.45 22.39 -5.37
N PRO A 245 23.42 23.27 -5.66
CA PRO A 245 23.38 24.08 -6.87
C PRO A 245 23.49 23.27 -8.18
N ASN A 246 23.83 21.99 -8.10
CA ASN A 246 24.00 21.09 -9.24
C ASN A 246 22.80 20.16 -9.48
N THR A 247 21.84 20.12 -8.57
CA THR A 247 20.60 19.32 -8.69
C THR A 247 19.39 20.26 -8.73
N HIS A 248 18.54 20.11 -9.75
CA HIS A 248 17.29 20.88 -9.87
C HIS A 248 16.14 20.16 -9.21
#